data_c4eb39c1a87a71dfc2c60f98c7bd0245
#
_entry.id   c4eb39c1a87a71dfc2c60f98c7bd0245
#
_cell.length_a   1.000
_cell.length_b   1.000
_cell.length_c   1.000
_cell.angle_alpha   90.00
_cell.angle_beta   90.00
_cell.angle_gamma   90.00
#
_symmetry.space_group_name_H-M   'P 1'
#
loop_
_entity.id
_entity.type
_entity.pdbx_description
1 polymer ?
#
loop_
_entity_poly.entity_id
_entity_poly.type
_entity_poly.pdbx_seq_one_letter_code
_entity_poly.pdbx_strand_id
1 'polypeptide(L)'
;QLGITDGDGLGDSSVILPYLHDMPKALAAADLAVFRSGAIGLAELAVRGIPSVLVPYPYAAEDHQTYNARIFVQEGAAHMIVDQMLSAHDLIGEIEMFMANRDLLSQMGERALQLGKPNAAHDIAKLALSIAK
;
A
#
# COMPACT_ATOMS: atom_id res chain seq x y z
N GLN A 1 -13.56 -11.77 10.68
CA GLN A 1 -14.65 -10.77 10.71
C GLN A 1 -14.41 -9.80 11.86
N LEU A 2 -14.55 -8.52 11.59
CA LEU A 2 -14.27 -7.48 12.58
C LEU A 2 -15.39 -7.30 13.61
N GLY A 3 -16.56 -7.92 13.40
CA GLY A 3 -17.73 -7.72 14.27
C GLY A 3 -18.39 -6.36 14.13
N ILE A 4 -18.00 -5.59 13.13
CA ILE A 4 -18.52 -4.26 12.85
C ILE A 4 -19.42 -4.35 11.63
N THR A 5 -20.62 -3.77 11.72
CA THR A 5 -21.55 -3.67 10.60
C THR A 5 -21.66 -2.23 10.12
N ASP A 6 -22.29 -2.02 8.97
CA ASP A 6 -22.52 -0.68 8.46
C ASP A 6 -23.22 0.18 9.53
N GLY A 7 -22.64 1.31 9.82
CA GLY A 7 -23.17 2.24 10.78
C GLY A 7 -22.72 2.05 12.23
N ASP A 8 -21.98 0.99 12.54
CA ASP A 8 -21.50 0.75 13.92
C ASP A 8 -20.34 1.70 14.28
N GLY A 9 -20.67 2.93 14.64
CA GLY A 9 -19.71 3.92 15.10
C GLY A 9 -18.80 4.48 14.02
N LEU A 10 -19.03 4.16 12.76
CA LEU A 10 -18.17 4.58 11.64
C LEU A 10 -18.62 5.86 10.97
N GLY A 11 -19.89 6.24 11.11
CA GLY A 11 -20.46 7.38 10.40
C GLY A 11 -20.67 7.12 8.92
N ASP A 12 -21.21 8.13 8.23
CA ASP A 12 -21.63 8.01 6.83
C ASP A 12 -20.46 7.98 5.83
N SER A 13 -19.26 8.34 6.27
CA SER A 13 -18.10 8.45 5.38
C SER A 13 -17.26 7.18 5.32
N SER A 14 -17.67 6.12 6.01
CA SER A 14 -16.90 4.86 6.07
C SER A 14 -17.73 3.68 5.60
N VAL A 15 -17.09 2.77 4.89
CA VAL A 15 -17.72 1.55 4.40
C VAL A 15 -16.81 0.37 4.75
N ILE A 16 -17.39 -0.66 5.37
CA ILE A 16 -16.68 -1.92 5.66
C ILE A 16 -17.27 -3.02 4.80
N LEU A 17 -16.41 -3.68 4.05
CA LEU A 17 -16.80 -4.77 3.15
C LEU A 17 -16.03 -6.04 3.53
N PRO A 18 -16.69 -7.22 3.54
CA PRO A 18 -16.00 -8.48 3.79
C PRO A 18 -15.03 -8.83 2.66
N TYR A 19 -15.29 -8.33 1.46
CA TYR A 19 -14.45 -8.52 0.29
C TYR A 19 -14.69 -7.37 -0.70
N LEU A 20 -13.64 -6.91 -1.33
CA LEU A 20 -13.71 -5.85 -2.34
C LEU A 20 -13.51 -6.47 -3.73
N HIS A 21 -14.60 -6.56 -4.49
CA HIS A 21 -14.59 -7.21 -5.82
C HIS A 21 -13.88 -6.38 -6.89
N ASP A 22 -13.87 -5.06 -6.74
CA ASP A 22 -13.25 -4.16 -7.73
C ASP A 22 -12.13 -3.37 -7.08
N MET A 23 -11.05 -4.04 -6.72
CA MET A 23 -9.87 -3.44 -6.12
C MET A 23 -9.23 -2.37 -7.03
N PRO A 24 -9.07 -2.59 -8.35
CA PRO A 24 -8.51 -1.55 -9.21
C PRO A 24 -9.27 -0.24 -9.17
N LYS A 25 -10.60 -0.29 -9.13
CA LYS A 25 -11.44 0.90 -9.07
C LYS A 25 -11.29 1.63 -7.74
N ALA A 26 -11.24 0.89 -6.64
CA ALA A 26 -11.02 1.45 -5.32
C ALA A 26 -9.66 2.12 -5.23
N LEU A 27 -8.63 1.49 -5.72
CA LEU A 27 -7.27 2.05 -5.73
C LEU A 27 -7.19 3.29 -6.61
N ALA A 28 -7.89 3.32 -7.74
CA ALA A 28 -7.92 4.49 -8.60
C ALA A 28 -8.53 5.72 -7.90
N ALA A 29 -9.39 5.50 -6.92
CA ALA A 29 -10.04 6.57 -6.15
C ALA A 29 -9.29 6.94 -4.87
N ALA A 30 -8.27 6.19 -4.48
CA ALA A 30 -7.60 6.37 -3.19
C ALA A 30 -6.57 7.49 -3.24
N ASP A 31 -6.55 8.32 -2.20
CA ASP A 31 -5.50 9.31 -1.96
C ASP A 31 -4.38 8.76 -1.10
N LEU A 32 -4.67 7.78 -0.28
CA LEU A 32 -3.75 7.12 0.63
C LEU A 32 -4.25 5.71 0.87
N ALA A 33 -3.35 4.75 0.94
CA ALA A 33 -3.69 3.37 1.25
C ALA A 33 -2.96 2.89 2.51
N VAL A 34 -3.62 2.04 3.28
CA VAL A 34 -3.00 1.31 4.39
C VAL A 34 -3.02 -0.16 4.00
N PHE A 35 -1.85 -0.75 3.84
CA PHE A 35 -1.72 -2.09 3.28
C PHE A 35 -0.73 -2.95 4.04
N ARG A 36 -0.98 -4.25 4.03
CA ARG A 36 0.10 -5.23 4.23
C ARG A 36 1.02 -5.17 3.00
N SER A 37 2.32 -5.36 3.20
CA SER A 37 3.32 -5.13 2.14
C SER A 37 3.63 -6.38 1.32
N GLY A 38 2.59 -7.09 0.89
CA GLY A 38 2.72 -8.18 -0.06
C GLY A 38 3.09 -7.66 -1.46
N ALA A 39 3.83 -8.47 -2.22
CA ALA A 39 4.41 -8.02 -3.49
C ALA A 39 3.35 -7.56 -4.51
N ILE A 40 2.23 -8.28 -4.60
CA ILE A 40 1.16 -7.96 -5.56
C ILE A 40 0.51 -6.62 -5.20
N GLY A 41 0.19 -6.43 -3.92
CA GLY A 41 -0.41 -5.17 -3.45
C GLY A 41 0.51 -3.97 -3.66
N LEU A 42 1.80 -4.14 -3.37
CA LEU A 42 2.78 -3.07 -3.56
C LEU A 42 2.95 -2.72 -5.04
N ALA A 43 2.95 -3.71 -5.92
CA ALA A 43 3.02 -3.48 -7.36
C ALA A 43 1.84 -2.64 -7.85
N GLU A 44 0.63 -2.92 -7.35
CA GLU A 44 -0.55 -2.15 -7.68
C GLU A 44 -0.46 -0.71 -7.18
N LEU A 45 -0.03 -0.51 -5.94
CA LEU A 45 0.16 0.83 -5.38
C LEU A 45 1.17 1.63 -6.18
N ALA A 46 2.26 0.99 -6.58
CA ALA A 46 3.33 1.64 -7.34
C ALA A 46 2.88 2.06 -8.74
N VAL A 47 2.24 1.16 -9.47
CA VAL A 47 1.76 1.46 -10.83
C VAL A 47 0.77 2.61 -10.83
N ARG A 48 -0.03 2.74 -9.79
CA ARG A 48 -1.04 3.79 -9.67
C ARG A 48 -0.56 5.05 -8.98
N GLY A 49 0.66 5.01 -8.42
CA GLY A 49 1.22 6.18 -7.73
C GLY A 49 0.49 6.53 -6.44
N ILE A 50 0.11 5.52 -5.66
CA ILE A 50 -0.66 5.73 -4.43
C ILE A 50 0.30 5.76 -3.24
N PRO A 51 0.35 6.87 -2.47
CA PRO A 51 1.10 6.90 -1.22
C PRO A 51 0.50 5.92 -0.22
N SER A 52 1.33 5.34 0.63
CA SER A 52 0.84 4.29 1.52
C SER A 52 1.49 4.30 2.90
N VAL A 53 0.74 3.77 3.86
CA VAL A 53 1.25 3.33 5.14
C VAL A 53 1.28 1.81 5.10
N LEU A 54 2.46 1.24 5.22
CA LEU A 54 2.66 -0.20 5.09
C LEU A 54 2.82 -0.83 6.47
N VAL A 55 2.05 -1.89 6.71
CA VAL A 55 2.12 -2.67 7.94
C VAL A 55 2.51 -4.09 7.54
N PRO A 56 3.82 -4.43 7.57
CA PRO A 56 4.25 -5.76 7.16
C PRO A 56 3.63 -6.85 8.01
N TYR A 57 3.18 -7.92 7.36
CA TYR A 57 2.66 -9.09 8.07
C TYR A 57 3.84 -9.80 8.76
N PRO A 58 3.82 -9.94 10.10
CA PRO A 58 5.01 -10.43 10.84
C PRO A 58 5.30 -11.92 10.62
N TYR A 59 4.32 -12.69 10.14
CA TYR A 59 4.45 -14.13 9.92
C TYR A 59 4.66 -14.50 8.46
N ALA A 60 4.96 -13.52 7.60
CA ALA A 60 5.30 -13.78 6.20
C ALA A 60 6.61 -14.56 6.11
N ALA A 61 6.69 -15.48 5.14
CA ALA A 61 7.88 -16.31 4.95
C ALA A 61 9.13 -15.43 4.73
N GLU A 62 10.20 -15.73 5.46
CA GLU A 62 11.50 -15.03 5.35
C GLU A 62 11.40 -13.51 5.52
N ASP A 63 10.36 -13.05 6.19
CA ASP A 63 10.12 -11.61 6.43
C ASP A 63 10.08 -10.77 5.15
N HIS A 64 9.58 -11.34 4.07
CA HIS A 64 9.50 -10.68 2.76
C HIS A 64 8.73 -9.36 2.81
N GLN A 65 7.67 -9.28 3.63
CA GLN A 65 6.85 -8.06 3.68
C GLN A 65 7.61 -6.89 4.30
N THR A 66 8.43 -7.13 5.32
CA THR A 66 9.29 -6.08 5.88
C THR A 66 10.32 -5.61 4.85
N TYR A 67 10.95 -6.54 4.16
CA TYR A 67 11.91 -6.21 3.10
C TYR A 67 11.25 -5.37 2.00
N ASN A 68 10.08 -5.79 1.53
CA ASN A 68 9.34 -5.07 0.50
C ASN A 68 8.95 -3.65 0.95
N ALA A 69 8.47 -3.53 2.18
CA ALA A 69 8.10 -2.24 2.75
C ALA A 69 9.30 -1.29 2.82
N ARG A 70 10.46 -1.79 3.21
CA ARG A 70 11.66 -0.97 3.31
C ARG A 70 12.06 -0.33 1.99
N ILE A 71 11.89 -1.04 0.88
CA ILE A 71 12.17 -0.49 -0.44
C ILE A 71 11.31 0.75 -0.68
N PHE A 72 10.02 0.66 -0.41
CA PHE A 72 9.09 1.76 -0.59
C PHE A 72 9.41 2.94 0.34
N VAL A 73 9.77 2.64 1.58
CA VAL A 73 10.15 3.68 2.57
C VAL A 73 11.42 4.39 2.15
N GLN A 74 12.43 3.65 1.71
CA GLN A 74 13.71 4.22 1.28
C GLN A 74 13.55 5.13 0.07
N GLU A 75 12.64 4.79 -0.84
CA GLU A 75 12.34 5.62 -2.01
C GLU A 75 11.38 6.77 -1.70
N GLY A 76 10.90 6.88 -0.48
CA GLY A 76 10.00 7.97 -0.08
C GLY A 76 8.56 7.79 -0.55
N ALA A 77 8.16 6.56 -0.91
CA ALA A 77 6.83 6.25 -1.42
C ALA A 77 5.85 5.82 -0.34
N ALA A 78 6.34 5.50 0.86
CA ALA A 78 5.52 4.96 1.93
C ALA A 78 6.12 5.26 3.30
N HIS A 79 5.28 5.19 4.32
CA HIS A 79 5.70 5.02 5.70
C HIS A 79 5.44 3.58 6.14
N MET A 80 6.15 3.13 7.16
CA MET A 80 5.98 1.78 7.69
C MET A 80 5.67 1.84 9.17
N ILE A 81 4.69 1.04 9.58
CA ILE A 81 4.40 0.77 10.98
C ILE A 81 4.63 -0.71 11.21
N VAL A 82 5.48 -1.07 12.16
CA VAL A 82 5.70 -2.46 12.55
C VAL A 82 4.41 -2.98 13.21
N ASP A 83 3.99 -4.20 12.86
CA ASP A 83 2.73 -4.77 13.31
C ASP A 83 2.61 -4.76 14.85
N GLN A 84 3.68 -5.06 15.56
CA GLN A 84 3.72 -5.05 17.02
C GLN A 84 3.51 -3.67 17.62
N MET A 85 3.81 -2.62 16.86
CA MET A 85 3.65 -1.22 17.26
C MET A 85 2.34 -0.63 16.78
N LEU A 86 1.56 -1.38 16.03
CA LEU A 86 0.32 -0.89 15.43
C LEU A 86 -0.75 -0.69 16.51
N SER A 87 -1.25 0.52 16.60
CA SER A 87 -2.41 0.86 17.41
C SER A 87 -3.34 1.75 16.60
N ALA A 88 -4.62 1.74 16.95
CA ALA A 88 -5.60 2.62 16.30
C ALA A 88 -5.19 4.09 16.44
N HIS A 89 -4.70 4.47 17.62
CA HIS A 89 -4.26 5.84 17.89
C HIS A 89 -3.13 6.27 16.97
N ASP A 90 -2.10 5.44 16.83
CA ASP A 90 -0.94 5.76 16.00
C ASP A 90 -1.30 5.78 14.52
N LEU A 91 -2.12 4.84 14.07
CA LEU A 91 -2.56 4.78 12.68
C LEU A 91 -3.40 6.00 12.30
N ILE A 92 -4.35 6.37 13.16
CA ILE A 92 -5.18 7.56 12.94
C ILE A 92 -4.30 8.81 12.88
N GLY A 93 -3.33 8.93 13.79
CA GLY A 93 -2.40 10.05 13.80
C GLY A 93 -1.60 10.15 12.50
N GLU A 94 -1.12 9.04 11.99
CA GLU A 94 -0.41 8.99 10.70
C GLU A 94 -1.31 9.42 9.55
N ILE A 95 -2.52 8.88 9.48
CA ILE A 95 -3.47 9.21 8.43
C ILE A 95 -3.82 10.70 8.47
N GLU A 96 -4.10 11.23 9.65
CA GLU A 96 -4.43 12.66 9.80
C GLU A 96 -3.28 13.55 9.36
N MET A 97 -2.04 13.19 9.72
CA MET A 97 -0.85 13.92 9.31
C MET A 97 -0.73 13.97 7.78
N PHE A 98 -0.92 12.84 7.12
CA PHE A 98 -0.84 12.79 5.65
C PHE A 98 -1.97 13.55 4.99
N MET A 99 -3.18 13.40 5.49
CA MET A 99 -4.34 14.09 4.88
C MET A 99 -4.27 15.60 5.07
N ALA A 100 -3.56 16.07 6.08
CA ALA A 100 -3.31 17.50 6.30
C ALA A 100 -2.17 18.04 5.43
N ASN A 101 -1.38 17.17 4.79
CA ASN A 101 -0.21 17.59 4.01
C ASN A 101 -0.30 17.02 2.60
N ARG A 102 -1.10 17.68 1.75
CA ARG A 102 -1.34 17.23 0.37
C ARG A 102 -0.09 17.24 -0.50
N ASP A 103 0.84 18.16 -0.24
CA ASP A 103 2.10 18.22 -0.98
C ASP A 103 2.94 16.98 -0.70
N LEU A 104 2.99 16.53 0.55
CA LEU A 104 3.69 15.32 0.93
C LEU A 104 3.08 14.08 0.23
N LEU A 105 1.74 13.97 0.24
CA LEU A 105 1.05 12.89 -0.44
C LEU A 105 1.38 12.88 -1.94
N SER A 106 1.38 14.04 -2.57
CA SER A 106 1.70 14.16 -3.99
C SER A 106 3.13 13.68 -4.29
N GLN A 107 4.10 14.09 -3.47
CA GLN A 107 5.48 13.66 -3.61
C GLN A 107 5.65 12.16 -3.43
N MET A 108 4.97 11.60 -2.42
CA MET A 108 5.00 10.16 -2.17
C MET A 108 4.40 9.38 -3.34
N GLY A 109 3.31 9.87 -3.91
CA GLY A 109 2.69 9.26 -5.07
C GLY A 109 3.60 9.27 -6.30
N GLU A 110 4.30 10.35 -6.55
CA GLU A 110 5.27 10.44 -7.64
C GLU A 110 6.41 9.45 -7.46
N ARG A 111 6.90 9.30 -6.24
CA ARG A 111 7.96 8.34 -5.93
C ARG A 111 7.48 6.90 -6.08
N ALA A 112 6.24 6.63 -5.70
CA ALA A 112 5.62 5.33 -5.93
C ALA A 112 5.57 5.00 -7.44
N LEU A 113 5.20 5.97 -8.27
CA LEU A 113 5.17 5.80 -9.72
C LEU A 113 6.55 5.43 -10.28
N GLN A 114 7.62 6.00 -9.75
CA GLN A 114 8.97 5.67 -10.18
C GLN A 114 9.32 4.21 -9.88
N LEU A 115 8.82 3.67 -8.77
CA LEU A 115 8.99 2.26 -8.43
C LEU A 115 8.12 1.34 -9.29
N GLY A 116 7.00 1.86 -9.77
CA GLY A 116 5.99 1.07 -10.45
C GLY A 116 6.26 0.76 -11.91
N LYS A 117 7.31 1.26 -12.51
CA LYS A 117 7.69 1.10 -13.92
C LYS A 117 6.71 0.21 -14.70
N PRO A 118 5.78 0.78 -15.50
CA PRO A 118 4.72 -0.01 -16.15
C PRO A 118 5.24 -1.18 -16.98
N ASN A 119 6.48 -1.10 -17.46
CA ASN A 119 7.10 -2.11 -18.29
C ASN A 119 7.94 -3.13 -17.53
N ALA A 120 7.98 -3.07 -16.18
CA ALA A 120 8.84 -3.93 -15.40
C ALA A 120 8.57 -5.42 -15.65
N ALA A 121 7.29 -5.82 -15.68
CA ALA A 121 6.92 -7.21 -15.95
C ALA A 121 7.33 -7.64 -17.36
N HIS A 122 7.17 -6.76 -18.33
CA HIS A 122 7.57 -7.02 -19.71
C HIS A 122 9.09 -7.16 -19.82
N ASP A 123 9.84 -6.30 -19.16
CA ASP A 123 11.32 -6.34 -19.16
C ASP A 123 11.82 -7.62 -18.50
N ILE A 124 11.21 -8.04 -17.40
CA ILE A 124 11.55 -9.31 -16.74
C ILE A 124 11.26 -10.49 -17.65
N ALA A 125 10.11 -10.49 -18.33
CA ALA A 125 9.75 -11.55 -19.27
C ALA A 125 10.73 -11.63 -20.43
N LYS A 126 11.14 -10.50 -20.99
CA LYS A 126 12.16 -10.44 -22.04
C LYS A 126 13.48 -11.01 -21.57
N LEU A 127 13.93 -10.66 -20.37
CA LEU A 127 15.15 -11.18 -19.81
C LEU A 127 15.08 -12.70 -19.62
N ALA A 128 13.96 -13.21 -19.09
CA ALA A 128 13.75 -14.64 -18.90
C ALA A 128 13.79 -15.39 -20.23
N LEU A 129 13.15 -14.85 -21.29
CA LEU A 129 13.16 -15.45 -22.62
C LEU A 129 14.56 -15.42 -23.25
N SER A 130 15.38 -14.41 -22.95
CA SER A 130 16.74 -14.35 -23.47
C SER A 130 17.68 -15.39 -22.84
N ILE A 131 17.36 -15.81 -21.61
CA ILE A 131 18.16 -16.81 -20.87
C ILE A 131 17.66 -18.23 -21.16
N ALA A 132 16.35 -18.42 -21.31
CA ALA A 132 15.74 -19.71 -21.56
C ALA A 132 15.96 -20.13 -23.01
N LYS A 133 16.60 -21.26 -23.22
CA LYS A 133 16.83 -21.81 -24.57
C LYS A 133 16.21 -23.18 -24.70
#